data_c72206c5e4bae28bb70cfe71d6dd0d7c
#
_entry.id   c72206c5e4bae28bb70cfe71d6dd0d7c
#
_cell.length_a   1.000
_cell.length_b   1.000
_cell.length_c   1.000
_cell.angle_alpha   90.00
_cell.angle_beta   90.00
_cell.angle_gamma   90.00
#
_symmetry.space_group_name_H-M   'P 1'
#
loop_
_entity.id
_entity.type
_entity.pdbx_description
1 polymer ?
#
loop_
_entity_poly.entity_id
_entity_poly.type
_entity_poly.pdbx_seq_one_letter_code
_entity_poly.pdbx_strand_id
1 'polypeptide(L)'
;MASKKGFFADKRAITPVLSNLLLTVVAVAAMAIATTATYVITTNLRETMSERAIIEDVWFNNETGSVHIYLRNIGKVAIEVSGVYINHTSRSFSQPFRLELGEHKWLNVSGYVWTSESLYYIDIVTKRGTHIADYYKAP
;
A
#
# COMPACT_ATOMS: atom_id res chain seq x y z
N MET A 1 71.18 19.24 -13.32
CA MET A 1 70.01 19.99 -12.97
C MET A 1 68.80 19.07 -12.93
N ALA A 2 68.19 18.92 -11.80
CA ALA A 2 66.94 18.13 -11.69
C ALA A 2 65.80 18.92 -12.36
N SER A 3 65.24 18.37 -13.43
CA SER A 3 64.00 18.91 -14.05
C SER A 3 62.86 18.84 -13.05
N LYS A 4 62.37 19.94 -12.60
CA LYS A 4 61.11 19.98 -11.86
C LYS A 4 59.99 19.59 -12.79
N LYS A 5 59.67 18.30 -12.87
CA LYS A 5 58.44 17.86 -13.49
C LYS A 5 57.28 18.43 -12.67
N GLY A 6 56.46 19.24 -13.29
CA GLY A 6 55.29 19.80 -12.63
C GLY A 6 54.39 18.68 -12.07
N PHE A 7 53.79 18.89 -10.93
CA PHE A 7 52.90 17.95 -10.23
C PHE A 7 51.87 17.28 -11.16
N PHE A 8 51.39 18.04 -12.12
CA PHE A 8 50.40 17.55 -13.09
C PHE A 8 50.95 16.68 -14.23
N ALA A 9 52.27 16.66 -14.38
CA ALA A 9 52.92 15.83 -15.41
C ALA A 9 53.29 14.41 -14.93
N ASP A 10 53.18 14.14 -13.64
CA ASP A 10 53.43 12.84 -13.06
C ASP A 10 52.20 11.94 -13.12
N LYS A 11 52.13 11.11 -14.13
CA LYS A 11 51.06 10.15 -14.35
C LYS A 11 50.90 9.12 -13.22
N ARG A 12 51.94 8.85 -12.45
CA ARG A 12 51.91 7.92 -11.31
C ARG A 12 51.17 8.50 -10.11
N ALA A 13 51.26 9.81 -9.88
CA ALA A 13 50.55 10.49 -8.79
C ALA A 13 49.09 10.76 -9.19
N ILE A 14 48.80 11.11 -10.44
CA ILE A 14 47.45 11.44 -10.92
C ILE A 14 46.55 10.22 -10.92
N THR A 15 46.99 9.03 -11.31
CA THR A 15 46.17 7.82 -11.39
C THR A 15 45.60 7.39 -10.03
N PRO A 16 46.37 7.31 -8.92
CA PRO A 16 45.81 7.00 -7.60
C PRO A 16 44.86 8.05 -7.08
N VAL A 17 45.10 9.34 -7.29
CA VAL A 17 44.24 10.43 -6.90
C VAL A 17 42.90 10.37 -7.66
N LEU A 18 42.94 10.12 -8.98
CA LEU A 18 41.77 9.97 -9.80
C LEU A 18 40.95 8.73 -9.40
N SER A 19 41.58 7.63 -9.11
CA SER A 19 40.95 6.40 -8.64
C SER A 19 40.22 6.63 -7.30
N ASN A 20 40.86 7.30 -6.34
CA ASN A 20 40.25 7.64 -5.06
C ASN A 20 39.07 8.60 -5.22
N LEU A 21 39.16 9.57 -6.12
CA LEU A 21 38.06 10.48 -6.43
C LEU A 21 36.88 9.73 -7.03
N LEU A 22 37.10 8.85 -7.98
CA LEU A 22 36.06 8.03 -8.59
C LEU A 22 35.38 7.12 -7.56
N LEU A 23 36.15 6.44 -6.71
CA LEU A 23 35.61 5.62 -5.62
C LEU A 23 34.74 6.42 -4.66
N THR A 24 35.15 7.64 -4.30
CA THR A 24 34.38 8.51 -3.44
C THR A 24 33.07 8.91 -4.10
N VAL A 25 33.09 9.27 -5.37
CA VAL A 25 31.86 9.62 -6.13
C VAL A 25 30.90 8.44 -6.21
N VAL A 26 31.39 7.25 -6.51
CA VAL A 26 30.58 6.03 -6.57
C VAL A 26 30.00 5.69 -5.22
N ALA A 27 30.78 5.81 -4.14
CA ALA A 27 30.30 5.55 -2.78
C ALA A 27 29.18 6.52 -2.38
N VAL A 28 29.33 7.81 -2.64
CA VAL A 28 28.31 8.83 -2.36
C VAL A 28 27.03 8.58 -3.17
N ALA A 29 27.17 8.25 -4.45
CA ALA A 29 26.04 7.93 -5.31
C ALA A 29 25.29 6.68 -4.83
N ALA A 30 26.02 5.63 -4.45
CA ALA A 30 25.42 4.41 -3.90
C ALA A 30 24.69 4.66 -2.59
N MET A 31 25.24 5.46 -1.70
CA MET A 31 24.59 5.86 -0.44
C MET A 31 23.31 6.66 -0.70
N ALA A 32 23.32 7.59 -1.63
CA ALA A 32 22.15 8.39 -1.98
C ALA A 32 21.01 7.51 -2.51
N ILE A 33 21.29 6.56 -3.37
CA ILE A 33 20.32 5.61 -3.92
C ILE A 33 19.77 4.72 -2.79
N ALA A 34 20.63 4.15 -1.97
CA ALA A 34 20.23 3.28 -0.87
C ALA A 34 19.36 4.01 0.16
N THR A 35 19.70 5.23 0.51
CA THR A 35 18.93 6.06 1.45
C THR A 35 17.55 6.38 0.89
N THR A 36 17.46 6.78 -0.37
CA THR A 36 16.19 7.09 -1.04
C THR A 36 15.30 5.84 -1.12
N ALA A 37 15.84 4.72 -1.53
CA ALA A 37 15.12 3.46 -1.61
C ALA A 37 14.58 3.02 -0.23
N THR A 38 15.40 3.09 0.80
CA THR A 38 15.01 2.78 2.18
C THR A 38 13.90 3.70 2.68
N TYR A 39 13.99 4.99 2.40
CA TYR A 39 12.97 5.96 2.78
C TYR A 39 11.61 5.65 2.13
N VAL A 40 11.59 5.42 0.81
CA VAL A 40 10.37 5.08 0.07
C VAL A 40 9.74 3.79 0.59
N ILE A 41 10.53 2.75 0.76
CA ILE A 41 10.04 1.46 1.27
C ILE A 41 9.48 1.62 2.70
N THR A 42 10.20 2.31 3.57
CA THR A 42 9.77 2.51 4.96
C THR A 42 8.48 3.33 5.04
N THR A 43 8.33 4.35 4.23
CA THR A 43 7.11 5.17 4.18
C THR A 43 5.92 4.35 3.70
N ASN A 44 6.08 3.59 2.62
CA ASN A 44 5.02 2.73 2.09
C ASN A 44 4.60 1.65 3.09
N LEU A 45 5.56 1.00 3.76
CA LEU A 45 5.27 0.02 4.80
C LEU A 45 4.52 0.64 5.97
N ARG A 46 4.95 1.82 6.41
CA ARG A 46 4.31 2.54 7.51
C ARG A 46 2.87 2.92 7.19
N GLU A 47 2.59 3.37 5.98
CA GLU A 47 1.24 3.65 5.52
C GLU A 47 0.38 2.40 5.45
N THR A 48 0.89 1.31 4.88
CA THR A 48 0.18 0.02 4.81
C THR A 48 -0.12 -0.54 6.20
N MET A 49 0.84 -0.48 7.12
CA MET A 49 0.65 -0.94 8.51
C MET A 49 -0.29 -0.03 9.32
N SER A 50 -0.45 1.22 8.91
CA SER A 50 -1.34 2.19 9.55
C SER A 50 -2.77 2.12 9.00
N GLU A 51 -2.97 1.40 7.92
CA GLU A 51 -4.27 1.16 7.32
C GLU A 51 -5.02 0.11 8.14
N ARG A 52 -6.14 0.50 8.72
CA ARG A 52 -6.96 -0.41 9.53
C ARG A 52 -8.42 -0.02 9.46
N ALA A 53 -9.24 -0.95 9.04
CA ALA A 53 -10.68 -0.78 9.07
C ALA A 53 -11.35 -2.02 9.68
N ILE A 54 -12.55 -1.82 10.16
CA ILE A 54 -13.40 -2.88 10.68
C ILE A 54 -14.74 -2.86 9.97
N ILE A 55 -15.32 -4.04 9.82
CA ILE A 55 -16.72 -4.20 9.44
C ILE A 55 -17.52 -4.16 10.72
N GLU A 56 -18.33 -3.11 10.90
CA GLU A 56 -19.16 -2.97 12.10
C GLU A 56 -20.50 -3.70 11.96
N ASP A 57 -21.06 -3.70 10.75
CA ASP A 57 -22.35 -4.33 10.46
C ASP A 57 -22.46 -4.75 9.01
N VAL A 58 -23.29 -5.74 8.73
CA VAL A 58 -23.62 -6.21 7.40
C VAL A 58 -25.13 -6.38 7.29
N TRP A 59 -25.73 -5.65 6.38
CA TRP A 59 -27.16 -5.74 6.12
C TRP A 59 -27.44 -6.40 4.78
N PHE A 60 -28.17 -7.52 4.85
CA PHE A 60 -28.65 -8.26 3.68
C PHE A 60 -30.05 -7.75 3.32
N ASN A 61 -30.16 -7.06 2.18
CA ASN A 61 -31.44 -6.53 1.71
C ASN A 61 -32.11 -7.53 0.75
N ASN A 62 -33.24 -8.03 1.16
CA ASN A 62 -34.00 -9.02 0.40
C ASN A 62 -34.79 -8.41 -0.78
N GLU A 63 -35.19 -7.14 -0.66
CA GLU A 63 -36.01 -6.47 -1.68
C GLU A 63 -35.21 -6.12 -2.93
N THR A 64 -33.97 -5.70 -2.74
CA THR A 64 -33.10 -5.24 -3.82
C THR A 64 -32.05 -6.26 -4.26
N GLY A 65 -31.93 -7.39 -3.53
CA GLY A 65 -30.85 -8.38 -3.76
C GLY A 65 -29.47 -7.74 -3.60
N SER A 66 -29.29 -6.95 -2.56
CA SER A 66 -28.04 -6.26 -2.27
C SER A 66 -27.52 -6.55 -0.87
N VAL A 67 -26.22 -6.42 -0.71
CA VAL A 67 -25.53 -6.52 0.58
C VAL A 67 -24.91 -5.16 0.89
N HIS A 68 -25.24 -4.63 2.05
CA HIS A 68 -24.71 -3.37 2.53
C HIS A 68 -23.73 -3.65 3.67
N ILE A 69 -22.50 -3.17 3.54
CA ILE A 69 -21.43 -3.41 4.50
C ILE A 69 -21.08 -2.08 5.16
N TYR A 70 -21.21 -2.01 6.48
CA TYR A 70 -20.87 -0.82 7.25
C TYR A 70 -19.43 -0.87 7.69
N LEU A 71 -18.62 -0.02 7.08
CA LEU A 71 -17.17 0.06 7.32
C LEU A 71 -16.81 1.29 8.14
N ARG A 72 -15.86 1.11 9.04
CA ARG A 72 -15.25 2.19 9.81
C ARG A 72 -13.75 2.14 9.70
N ASN A 73 -13.17 3.29 9.40
CA ASN A 73 -11.72 3.46 9.43
C ASN A 73 -11.23 3.75 10.86
N ILE A 74 -10.54 2.81 11.47
CA ILE A 74 -9.92 2.94 12.79
C ILE A 74 -8.41 3.11 12.72
N GLY A 75 -7.86 3.20 11.52
CA GLY A 75 -6.44 3.40 11.28
C GLY A 75 -6.01 4.87 11.34
N LYS A 76 -4.79 5.11 10.89
CA LYS A 76 -4.15 6.44 10.89
C LYS A 76 -4.02 7.05 9.49
N VAL A 77 -4.46 6.35 8.47
CA VAL A 77 -4.44 6.80 7.08
C VAL A 77 -5.80 6.56 6.43
N ALA A 78 -6.11 7.33 5.39
CA ALA A 78 -7.32 7.12 4.60
C ALA A 78 -7.24 5.79 3.83
N ILE A 79 -8.39 5.14 3.70
CA ILE A 79 -8.53 3.84 3.03
C ILE A 79 -9.31 4.03 1.74
N GLU A 80 -8.85 3.39 0.69
CA GLU A 80 -9.58 3.28 -0.57
C GLU A 80 -9.79 1.80 -0.91
N VAL A 81 -11.04 1.41 -1.10
CA VAL A 81 -11.38 0.02 -1.42
C VAL A 81 -11.16 -0.23 -2.90
N SER A 82 -10.40 -1.27 -3.21
CA SER A 82 -10.13 -1.71 -4.59
C SER A 82 -10.97 -2.89 -5.03
N GLY A 83 -11.41 -3.73 -4.10
CA GLY A 83 -12.20 -4.93 -4.41
C GLY A 83 -13.03 -5.42 -3.23
N VAL A 84 -14.15 -6.02 -3.55
CA VAL A 84 -15.03 -6.71 -2.60
C VAL A 84 -15.25 -8.13 -3.10
N TYR A 85 -15.05 -9.09 -2.23
CA TYR A 85 -15.23 -10.50 -2.52
C TYR A 85 -16.23 -11.11 -1.54
N ILE A 86 -17.18 -11.85 -2.06
CA ILE A 86 -18.11 -12.64 -1.25
C ILE A 86 -17.94 -14.10 -1.63
N ASN A 87 -17.60 -14.95 -0.66
CA ASN A 87 -17.24 -16.35 -0.86
C ASN A 87 -16.16 -16.53 -1.94
N HIS A 88 -15.10 -15.69 -1.88
CA HIS A 88 -13.96 -15.67 -2.82
C HIS A 88 -14.31 -15.28 -4.27
N THR A 89 -15.50 -14.76 -4.51
CA THR A 89 -15.92 -14.28 -5.83
C THR A 89 -16.00 -12.74 -5.81
N SER A 90 -15.34 -12.09 -6.77
CA SER A 90 -15.38 -10.64 -6.91
C SER A 90 -16.79 -10.13 -7.18
N ARG A 91 -17.15 -9.04 -6.52
CA ARG A 91 -18.46 -8.38 -6.65
C ARG A 91 -18.31 -6.91 -6.99
N SER A 92 -19.28 -6.41 -7.74
CA SER A 92 -19.33 -4.99 -8.09
C SER A 92 -19.85 -4.17 -6.91
N PHE A 93 -19.25 -3.02 -6.69
CA PHE A 93 -19.65 -2.06 -5.67
C PHE A 93 -19.54 -0.63 -6.20
N SER A 94 -20.12 0.34 -5.48
CA SER A 94 -20.07 1.75 -5.87
C SER A 94 -18.66 2.30 -5.74
N GLN A 95 -18.02 2.62 -6.86
CA GLN A 95 -16.68 3.23 -6.92
C GLN A 95 -16.79 4.73 -7.25
N PRO A 96 -15.85 5.56 -6.79
CA PRO A 96 -14.76 5.27 -5.83
C PRO A 96 -15.29 5.19 -4.38
N PHE A 97 -14.79 4.25 -3.60
CA PHE A 97 -15.10 4.13 -2.18
C PHE A 97 -13.89 4.46 -1.34
N ARG A 98 -13.93 5.60 -0.68
CA ARG A 98 -12.85 6.10 0.17
C ARG A 98 -13.38 6.43 1.56
N LEU A 99 -12.63 6.02 2.57
CA LEU A 99 -12.88 6.29 3.97
C LEU A 99 -11.75 7.15 4.55
N GLU A 100 -12.10 8.34 5.02
CA GLU A 100 -11.16 9.19 5.76
C GLU A 100 -10.97 8.68 7.20
N LEU A 101 -10.02 9.26 7.94
CA LEU A 101 -9.72 8.86 9.30
C LEU A 101 -10.96 9.01 10.20
N GLY A 102 -11.31 7.92 10.90
CA GLY A 102 -12.47 7.90 11.80
C GLY A 102 -13.83 7.91 11.10
N GLU A 103 -13.86 7.98 9.79
CA GLU A 103 -15.10 7.95 9.01
C GLU A 103 -15.71 6.54 8.98
N HIS A 104 -17.01 6.49 8.97
CA HIS A 104 -17.80 5.28 8.75
C HIS A 104 -18.77 5.50 7.59
N LYS A 105 -18.94 4.50 6.77
CA LYS A 105 -19.74 4.58 5.55
C LYS A 105 -20.27 3.23 5.12
N TRP A 106 -21.45 3.23 4.51
CA TRP A 106 -22.00 2.05 3.87
C TRP A 106 -21.38 1.79 2.50
N LEU A 107 -20.87 0.59 2.33
CA LEU A 107 -20.43 0.07 1.03
C LEU A 107 -21.54 -0.83 0.50
N ASN A 108 -22.04 -0.52 -0.68
CA ASN A 108 -23.18 -1.24 -1.27
C ASN A 108 -22.69 -2.18 -2.36
N VAL A 109 -22.97 -3.46 -2.19
CA VAL A 109 -22.75 -4.50 -3.20
C VAL A 109 -24.09 -4.84 -3.83
N SER A 110 -24.25 -4.52 -5.11
CA SER A 110 -25.49 -4.76 -5.85
C SER A 110 -25.45 -6.06 -6.64
N GLY A 111 -26.65 -6.59 -6.96
CA GLY A 111 -26.79 -7.75 -7.83
C GLY A 111 -26.29 -9.06 -7.22
N TYR A 112 -26.33 -9.19 -5.91
CA TYR A 112 -25.97 -10.41 -5.22
C TYR A 112 -27.19 -11.09 -4.61
N VAL A 113 -27.50 -12.28 -5.08
CA VAL A 113 -28.56 -13.11 -4.53
C VAL A 113 -28.00 -13.91 -3.35
N TRP A 114 -28.54 -13.67 -2.17
CA TRP A 114 -28.16 -14.35 -0.95
C TRP A 114 -29.26 -15.29 -0.46
N THR A 115 -28.88 -16.29 0.32
CA THR A 115 -29.78 -17.28 0.89
C THR A 115 -29.90 -17.07 2.39
N SER A 116 -31.14 -17.07 2.90
CA SER A 116 -31.42 -16.99 4.33
C SER A 116 -30.69 -18.07 5.12
N GLU A 117 -30.27 -17.74 6.33
CA GLU A 117 -29.56 -18.64 7.28
C GLU A 117 -28.14 -19.10 6.81
N SER A 118 -27.69 -18.69 5.63
CA SER A 118 -26.38 -19.05 5.09
C SER A 118 -25.27 -18.18 5.63
N LEU A 119 -24.06 -18.75 5.76
CA LEU A 119 -22.86 -18.07 6.20
C LEU A 119 -22.09 -17.57 4.98
N TYR A 120 -21.71 -16.30 5.00
CA TYR A 120 -20.97 -15.65 3.94
C TYR A 120 -19.60 -15.14 4.44
N TYR A 121 -18.57 -15.47 3.69
CA TYR A 121 -17.24 -14.90 3.89
C TYR A 121 -17.13 -13.62 3.07
N ILE A 122 -16.99 -12.48 3.74
CA ILE A 122 -16.85 -11.17 3.11
C ILE A 122 -15.40 -10.72 3.29
N ASP A 123 -14.72 -10.43 2.19
CA ASP A 123 -13.34 -9.94 2.15
C ASP A 123 -13.28 -8.64 1.35
N ILE A 124 -12.84 -7.58 1.99
CA ILE A 124 -12.68 -6.26 1.40
C ILE A 124 -11.19 -5.99 1.26
N VAL A 125 -10.76 -5.71 0.04
CA VAL A 125 -9.36 -5.44 -0.29
C VAL A 125 -9.18 -3.97 -0.58
N THR A 126 -8.17 -3.36 0.05
CA THR A 126 -7.81 -1.97 -0.18
C THR A 126 -6.80 -1.85 -1.31
N LYS A 127 -6.61 -0.65 -1.84
CA LYS A 127 -5.60 -0.37 -2.87
C LYS A 127 -4.17 -0.71 -2.45
N ARG A 128 -3.87 -0.66 -1.15
CA ARG A 128 -2.57 -1.05 -0.59
C ARG A 128 -2.43 -2.54 -0.34
N GLY A 129 -3.49 -3.32 -0.59
CA GLY A 129 -3.50 -4.77 -0.41
C GLY A 129 -3.86 -5.25 1.00
N THR A 130 -4.40 -4.39 1.84
CA THR A 130 -4.92 -4.79 3.16
C THR A 130 -6.24 -5.52 2.98
N HIS A 131 -6.39 -6.66 3.65
CA HIS A 131 -7.60 -7.46 3.67
C HIS A 131 -8.36 -7.23 4.97
N ILE A 132 -9.68 -6.98 4.83
CA ILE A 132 -10.62 -6.86 5.93
C ILE A 132 -11.68 -7.92 5.71
N ALA A 133 -11.58 -9.03 6.42
CA ALA A 133 -12.38 -10.22 6.14
C ALA A 133 -13.00 -10.79 7.41
N ASP A 134 -14.25 -11.23 7.30
CA ASP A 134 -14.94 -11.92 8.37
C ASP A 134 -16.14 -12.71 7.83
N TYR A 135 -16.73 -13.56 8.68
CA TYR A 135 -17.90 -14.36 8.35
C TYR A 135 -19.17 -13.73 8.90
N TYR A 136 -20.19 -13.64 8.07
CA TYR A 136 -21.50 -13.08 8.41
C TYR A 136 -22.62 -14.03 8.04
N LYS A 137 -23.55 -14.21 8.96
CA LYS A 137 -24.73 -15.04 8.73
C LYS A 137 -25.87 -14.16 8.20
N ALA A 138 -26.47 -14.55 7.08
CA ALA A 138 -27.67 -13.91 6.58
C ALA A 138 -28.89 -14.20 7.48
N PRO A 139 -29.81 -13.26 7.62
CA PRO A 139 -31.02 -13.44 8.44
C PRO A 139 -31.98 -14.47 7.87
#